data_561bb4fdbe60c3d1d72809e03e1bedbd
#
_entry.id   561bb4fdbe60c3d1d72809e03e1bedbd
#
_cell.length_a   1.000
_cell.length_b   1.000
_cell.length_c   1.000
_cell.angle_alpha   90.00
_cell.angle_beta   90.00
_cell.angle_gamma   90.00
#
_symmetry.space_group_name_H-M   'P 1'
#
loop_
_entity.id
_entity.type
_entity.pdbx_description
1 polymer ?
#
loop_
_entity_poly.entity_id
_entity_poly.type
_entity_poly.pdbx_seq_one_letter_code
_entity_poly.pdbx_strand_id
1 'polypeptide(L)'
;MKLLTILTKFALPFVLTIGGQALAVEETNAIVPATARDFYNAGTKLLAGKKFAEAEMMFQSALAAQDERVQPAALYNLGHTRFGAGVELLKKGPGVQRTAAQGNAALAAGETAVRSAESALAENNLDRMIAAYLEGRGARRELRDAEKAVQAAMEVYGKTLARWQRAAADFKSAAELNPADTNAAQNAEIVERGIAKLVDNLRKMQQMMGAMGKQRQDLGKLLSRLKGRIPAPDAPPGAAGDDDEDEQGVQPDSLAGQKENASREGDQMKVPLSPEQAGQILDGLSLDGSRRLSMSDKEGTPPKDRKGRNW
;
A
#
# COMPACT_ATOMS: atom_id res chain seq x y z
N MET A 1 -66.91 -43.50 -7.72
CA MET A 1 -66.63 -44.30 -8.94
C MET A 1 -65.15 -44.07 -9.20
N LYS A 2 -64.32 -45.10 -8.89
CA LYS A 2 -63.69 -46.05 -9.77
C LYS A 2 -62.92 -45.35 -10.90
N LEU A 3 -61.59 -45.44 -11.02
CA LEU A 3 -60.72 -46.58 -11.32
C LEU A 3 -59.27 -46.23 -11.07
N LEU A 4 -58.59 -46.86 -10.32
CA LEU A 4 -57.44 -47.78 -10.30
C LEU A 4 -56.89 -48.11 -11.69
N THR A 5 -55.67 -47.75 -12.01
CA THR A 5 -54.86 -48.48 -13.00
C THR A 5 -53.37 -48.44 -12.58
N ILE A 6 -52.91 -49.65 -12.41
CA ILE A 6 -51.54 -50.07 -12.16
C ILE A 6 -50.70 -49.87 -13.42
N LEU A 7 -49.45 -49.34 -13.28
CA LEU A 7 -48.45 -49.59 -14.31
C LEU A 7 -47.08 -49.88 -13.68
N THR A 8 -46.71 -51.04 -13.87
CA THR A 8 -45.53 -51.86 -13.75
C THR A 8 -44.20 -51.18 -13.83
N LYS A 9 -43.33 -51.58 -12.91
CA LYS A 9 -41.89 -51.40 -12.80
C LYS A 9 -41.17 -51.90 -14.09
N PHE A 10 -40.33 -50.98 -14.64
CA PHE A 10 -39.18 -51.34 -15.44
C PHE A 10 -37.93 -50.87 -14.74
N ALA A 11 -37.27 -51.79 -14.08
CA ALA A 11 -35.93 -51.58 -13.55
C ALA A 11 -34.92 -51.82 -14.68
N LEU A 12 -34.28 -50.76 -15.16
CA LEU A 12 -33.11 -50.88 -16.02
C LEU A 12 -31.88 -50.78 -15.11
N PRO A 13 -30.95 -51.70 -15.13
CA PRO A 13 -29.70 -51.58 -14.41
C PRO A 13 -28.80 -50.59 -15.19
N PHE A 14 -28.63 -49.38 -14.64
CA PHE A 14 -27.62 -48.43 -15.10
C PHE A 14 -26.26 -48.90 -14.58
N VAL A 15 -25.51 -49.59 -15.43
CA VAL A 15 -24.11 -49.94 -15.19
C VAL A 15 -23.30 -48.65 -15.28
N LEU A 16 -22.99 -48.05 -14.12
CA LEU A 16 -22.09 -46.92 -14.00
C LEU A 16 -20.65 -47.44 -14.14
N THR A 17 -20.12 -47.45 -15.36
CA THR A 17 -18.69 -47.63 -15.59
C THR A 17 -17.99 -46.36 -15.10
N ILE A 18 -17.51 -46.41 -13.86
CA ILE A 18 -16.56 -45.43 -13.33
C ILE A 18 -15.24 -45.66 -14.07
N GLY A 19 -15.10 -45.01 -15.21
CA GLY A 19 -13.79 -44.80 -15.86
C GLY A 19 -12.91 -44.01 -14.90
N GLY A 20 -12.07 -44.69 -14.13
CA GLY A 20 -11.03 -44.10 -13.36
C GLY A 20 -10.05 -43.39 -14.31
N GLN A 21 -10.29 -42.13 -14.59
CA GLN A 21 -9.20 -41.24 -15.05
C GLN A 21 -8.31 -41.10 -13.83
N ALA A 22 -7.24 -41.88 -13.79
CA ALA A 22 -6.07 -41.56 -12.97
C ALA A 22 -5.63 -40.19 -13.43
N LEU A 23 -5.99 -39.13 -12.64
CA LEU A 23 -5.30 -37.88 -12.69
C LEU A 23 -3.86 -38.25 -12.38
N ALA A 24 -3.03 -38.31 -13.43
CA ALA A 24 -1.60 -38.28 -13.27
C ALA A 24 -1.31 -36.94 -12.54
N VAL A 25 -1.18 -37.02 -11.23
CA VAL A 25 -0.50 -36.01 -10.46
C VAL A 25 0.90 -36.06 -11.03
N GLU A 26 1.21 -35.13 -11.97
CA GLU A 26 2.58 -34.82 -12.25
C GLU A 26 3.17 -34.40 -10.89
N GLU A 27 3.78 -35.36 -10.21
CA GLU A 27 4.77 -35.06 -9.19
C GLU A 27 5.86 -34.24 -9.92
N THR A 28 5.62 -32.94 -10.05
CA THR A 28 6.70 -32.00 -10.28
C THR A 28 7.60 -32.23 -9.08
N ASN A 29 8.68 -32.99 -9.28
CA ASN A 29 9.81 -33.04 -8.37
C ASN A 29 10.28 -31.59 -8.19
N ALA A 30 9.62 -30.87 -7.31
CA ALA A 30 10.03 -29.55 -6.90
C ALA A 30 11.36 -29.74 -6.20
N ILE A 31 12.44 -29.55 -6.95
CA ILE A 31 13.80 -29.59 -6.44
C ILE A 31 13.82 -28.62 -5.26
N VAL A 32 13.92 -29.15 -4.04
CA VAL A 32 14.05 -28.32 -2.85
C VAL A 32 15.38 -27.58 -2.97
N PRO A 33 15.36 -26.25 -2.99
CA PRO A 33 16.59 -25.48 -3.10
C PRO A 33 17.54 -25.82 -1.96
N ALA A 34 18.79 -26.15 -2.28
CA ALA A 34 19.81 -26.55 -1.30
C ALA A 34 21.06 -25.65 -1.34
N THR A 35 21.34 -25.02 -2.47
CA THR A 35 22.50 -24.15 -2.66
C THR A 35 22.08 -22.68 -2.84
N ALA A 36 23.03 -21.75 -2.65
CA ALA A 36 22.78 -20.33 -2.91
C ALA A 36 22.21 -20.09 -4.32
N ARG A 37 22.70 -20.82 -5.31
CA ARG A 37 22.26 -20.74 -6.70
C ARG A 37 20.84 -21.26 -6.88
N ASP A 38 20.48 -22.34 -6.19
CA ASP A 38 19.12 -22.91 -6.29
C ASP A 38 18.10 -21.94 -5.69
N PHE A 39 18.40 -21.37 -4.51
CA PHE A 39 17.58 -20.34 -3.90
C PHE A 39 17.44 -19.11 -4.79
N TYR A 40 18.53 -18.64 -5.40
CA TYR A 40 18.53 -17.55 -6.34
C TYR A 40 17.62 -17.82 -7.55
N ASN A 41 17.77 -19.00 -8.17
CA ASN A 41 16.96 -19.38 -9.33
C ASN A 41 15.48 -19.53 -8.99
N ALA A 42 15.16 -20.10 -7.82
CA ALA A 42 13.80 -20.19 -7.33
C ALA A 42 13.21 -18.78 -7.09
N GLY A 43 13.97 -17.89 -6.45
CA GLY A 43 13.59 -16.49 -6.25
C GLY A 43 13.30 -15.75 -7.54
N THR A 44 14.14 -15.94 -8.57
CA THR A 44 13.98 -15.32 -9.89
C THR A 44 12.69 -15.79 -10.59
N LYS A 45 12.35 -17.07 -10.51
CA LYS A 45 11.07 -17.59 -11.04
C LYS A 45 9.87 -16.98 -10.32
N LEU A 46 9.95 -16.88 -8.99
CA LEU A 46 8.89 -16.28 -8.17
C LEU A 46 8.74 -14.78 -8.45
N LEU A 47 9.83 -14.06 -8.62
CA LEU A 47 9.83 -12.64 -9.00
C LEU A 47 9.17 -12.42 -10.36
N ALA A 48 9.51 -13.22 -11.36
CA ALA A 48 8.88 -13.19 -12.69
C ALA A 48 7.36 -13.43 -12.60
N GLY A 49 6.92 -14.29 -11.67
CA GLY A 49 5.51 -14.52 -11.34
C GLY A 49 4.87 -13.49 -10.42
N LYS A 50 5.57 -12.41 -10.07
CA LYS A 50 5.12 -11.36 -9.12
C LYS A 50 4.77 -11.89 -7.73
N LYS A 51 5.28 -13.04 -7.34
CA LYS A 51 5.13 -13.65 -6.02
C LYS A 51 6.18 -13.06 -5.07
N PHE A 52 6.05 -11.75 -4.79
CA PHE A 52 7.08 -10.96 -4.13
C PHE A 52 7.47 -11.47 -2.74
N ALA A 53 6.51 -11.90 -1.93
CA ALA A 53 6.80 -12.39 -0.58
C ALA A 53 7.63 -13.69 -0.60
N GLU A 54 7.27 -14.62 -1.48
CA GLU A 54 7.99 -15.87 -1.66
C GLU A 54 9.38 -15.63 -2.28
N ALA A 55 9.46 -14.72 -3.28
CA ALA A 55 10.73 -14.34 -3.90
C ALA A 55 11.70 -13.71 -2.88
N GLU A 56 11.19 -12.83 -2.01
CA GLU A 56 11.99 -12.22 -0.94
C GLU A 56 12.62 -13.27 -0.03
N MET A 57 11.86 -14.28 0.40
CA MET A 57 12.38 -15.38 1.22
C MET A 57 13.48 -16.16 0.50
N MET A 58 13.31 -16.45 -0.79
CA MET A 58 14.30 -17.20 -1.56
C MET A 58 15.60 -16.40 -1.72
N PHE A 59 15.52 -15.11 -2.06
CA PHE A 59 16.74 -14.29 -2.16
C PHE A 59 17.45 -14.09 -0.83
N GLN A 60 16.70 -13.96 0.28
CA GLN A 60 17.30 -13.93 1.62
C GLN A 60 18.03 -15.25 1.95
N SER A 61 17.45 -16.39 1.58
CA SER A 61 18.13 -17.69 1.74
C SER A 61 19.38 -17.81 0.88
N ALA A 62 19.34 -17.27 -0.36
CA ALA A 62 20.52 -17.22 -1.23
C ALA A 62 21.65 -16.38 -0.62
N LEU A 63 21.31 -15.25 0.01
CA LEU A 63 22.27 -14.37 0.70
C LEU A 63 22.84 -15.02 1.97
N ALA A 64 21.99 -15.75 2.73
CA ALA A 64 22.41 -16.44 3.93
C ALA A 64 23.44 -17.56 3.67
N ALA A 65 23.46 -18.09 2.45
CA ALA A 65 24.45 -19.11 2.04
C ALA A 65 25.85 -18.52 1.79
N GLN A 66 26.04 -17.19 1.82
CA GLN A 66 27.32 -16.46 1.74
C GLN A 66 28.19 -16.79 0.52
N ASP A 67 27.58 -17.15 -0.64
CA ASP A 67 28.32 -17.34 -1.89
C ASP A 67 28.55 -15.98 -2.57
N GLU A 68 29.79 -15.48 -2.53
CA GLU A 68 30.19 -14.18 -3.08
C GLU A 68 29.82 -14.00 -4.57
N ARG A 69 29.74 -15.09 -5.33
CA ARG A 69 29.37 -15.06 -6.75
C ARG A 69 27.89 -14.82 -6.98
N VAL A 70 27.06 -15.20 -6.00
CA VAL A 70 25.59 -15.07 -6.05
C VAL A 70 25.11 -13.79 -5.37
N GLN A 71 25.84 -13.31 -4.36
CA GLN A 71 25.45 -12.18 -3.53
C GLN A 71 25.04 -10.92 -4.30
N PRO A 72 25.85 -10.39 -5.26
CA PRO A 72 25.49 -9.17 -5.98
C PRO A 72 24.16 -9.31 -6.74
N ALA A 73 23.98 -10.44 -7.42
CA ALA A 73 22.78 -10.73 -8.20
C ALA A 73 21.55 -10.95 -7.28
N ALA A 74 21.74 -11.61 -6.14
CA ALA A 74 20.68 -11.84 -5.18
C ALA A 74 20.21 -10.53 -4.53
N LEU A 75 21.12 -9.63 -4.16
CA LEU A 75 20.80 -8.28 -3.67
C LEU A 75 20.08 -7.45 -4.73
N TYR A 76 20.54 -7.48 -5.96
CA TYR A 76 19.90 -6.79 -7.06
C TYR A 76 18.44 -7.23 -7.23
N ASN A 77 18.18 -8.54 -7.30
CA ASN A 77 16.84 -9.07 -7.43
C ASN A 77 15.99 -8.91 -6.16
N LEU A 78 16.61 -8.88 -4.98
CA LEU A 78 15.93 -8.55 -3.72
C LEU A 78 15.44 -7.10 -3.72
N GLY A 79 16.27 -6.17 -4.21
CA GLY A 79 15.88 -4.78 -4.43
C GLY A 79 14.66 -4.66 -5.35
N HIS A 80 14.67 -5.36 -6.49
CA HIS A 80 13.52 -5.42 -7.41
C HIS A 80 12.26 -6.00 -6.73
N THR A 81 12.44 -7.07 -5.96
CA THR A 81 11.34 -7.73 -5.25
C THR A 81 10.66 -6.79 -4.25
N ARG A 82 11.45 -6.13 -3.42
CA ARG A 82 10.95 -5.18 -2.41
C ARG A 82 10.34 -3.94 -3.04
N PHE A 83 10.95 -3.43 -4.09
CA PHE A 83 10.39 -2.32 -4.85
C PHE A 83 9.05 -2.70 -5.48
N GLY A 84 8.99 -3.81 -6.22
CA GLY A 84 7.77 -4.31 -6.85
C GLY A 84 6.64 -4.59 -5.86
N ALA A 85 6.97 -5.17 -4.70
CA ALA A 85 5.99 -5.36 -3.62
C ALA A 85 5.42 -4.03 -3.10
N GLY A 86 6.24 -2.98 -3.00
CA GLY A 86 5.79 -1.63 -2.64
C GLY A 86 4.87 -1.02 -3.71
N VAL A 87 5.19 -1.18 -5.00
CA VAL A 87 4.33 -0.73 -6.11
C VAL A 87 2.96 -1.41 -6.05
N GLU A 88 2.91 -2.72 -5.79
CA GLU A 88 1.63 -3.44 -5.66
C GLU A 88 0.81 -2.98 -4.45
N LEU A 89 1.46 -2.63 -3.34
CA LEU A 89 0.78 -2.02 -2.19
C LEU A 89 0.13 -0.69 -2.55
N LEU A 90 0.84 0.18 -3.28
CA LEU A 90 0.31 1.47 -3.74
C LEU A 90 -0.86 1.30 -4.72
N LYS A 91 -0.77 0.33 -5.65
CA LYS A 91 -1.86 0.05 -6.61
C LYS A 91 -3.12 -0.46 -5.94
N LYS A 92 -2.99 -1.26 -4.88
CA LYS A 92 -4.12 -1.82 -4.13
C LYS A 92 -4.65 -0.88 -3.05
N GLY A 93 -3.85 0.10 -2.67
CA GLY A 93 -4.19 1.07 -1.63
C GLY A 93 -5.12 2.18 -2.09
N PRO A 94 -5.56 3.04 -1.15
CA PRO A 94 -6.35 4.21 -1.48
C PRO A 94 -5.56 5.15 -2.40
N GLY A 95 -6.15 5.54 -3.52
CA GLY A 95 -5.52 6.46 -4.46
C GLY A 95 -5.33 7.85 -3.84
N VAL A 96 -4.10 8.38 -3.89
CA VAL A 96 -3.73 9.68 -3.28
C VAL A 96 -4.63 10.81 -3.75
N GLN A 97 -4.89 10.88 -5.04
CA GLN A 97 -5.72 11.95 -5.62
C GLN A 97 -7.15 11.91 -5.08
N ARG A 98 -7.73 10.71 -5.01
CA ARG A 98 -9.08 10.54 -4.46
C ARG A 98 -9.13 10.89 -2.98
N THR A 99 -8.15 10.44 -2.21
CA THR A 99 -8.04 10.73 -0.77
C THR A 99 -7.83 12.22 -0.52
N ALA A 100 -6.96 12.87 -1.31
CA ALA A 100 -6.74 14.31 -1.23
C ALA A 100 -7.99 15.11 -1.63
N ALA A 101 -8.69 14.70 -2.69
CA ALA A 101 -9.93 15.34 -3.10
C ALA A 101 -11.02 15.21 -2.02
N GLN A 102 -11.17 14.04 -1.40
CA GLN A 102 -12.10 13.81 -0.31
C GLN A 102 -11.75 14.66 0.92
N GLY A 103 -10.46 14.73 1.30
CA GLY A 103 -10.01 15.58 2.40
C GLY A 103 -10.26 17.07 2.15
N ASN A 104 -9.97 17.56 0.95
CA ASN A 104 -10.22 18.95 0.58
C ASN A 104 -11.73 19.28 0.56
N ALA A 105 -12.57 18.37 0.07
CA ALA A 105 -14.01 18.55 0.08
C ALA A 105 -14.55 18.62 1.51
N ALA A 106 -14.11 17.72 2.40
CA ALA A 106 -14.48 17.73 3.80
C ALA A 106 -14.04 19.02 4.53
N LEU A 107 -12.82 19.51 4.23
CA LEU A 107 -12.33 20.78 4.76
C LEU A 107 -13.21 21.95 4.30
N ALA A 108 -13.58 22.00 3.02
CA ALA A 108 -14.45 23.05 2.47
C ALA A 108 -15.87 23.01 3.09
N ALA A 109 -16.45 21.81 3.25
CA ALA A 109 -17.73 21.62 3.91
C ALA A 109 -17.67 22.06 5.40
N GLY A 110 -16.59 21.67 6.08
CA GLY A 110 -16.36 22.09 7.47
C GLY A 110 -16.22 23.61 7.62
N GLU A 111 -15.51 24.29 6.71
CA GLU A 111 -15.38 25.74 6.70
C GLU A 111 -16.72 26.45 6.48
N THR A 112 -17.53 25.93 5.57
CA THR A 112 -18.88 26.44 5.32
C THR A 112 -19.76 26.27 6.57
N ALA A 113 -19.73 25.11 7.20
CA ALA A 113 -20.49 24.83 8.41
C ALA A 113 -20.06 25.69 9.61
N VAL A 114 -18.75 25.99 9.74
CA VAL A 114 -18.23 26.93 10.77
C VAL A 114 -18.82 28.31 10.55
N ARG A 115 -18.75 28.84 9.33
CA ARG A 115 -19.30 30.16 9.01
C ARG A 115 -20.82 30.23 9.23
N SER A 116 -21.55 29.19 8.84
CA SER A 116 -22.99 29.08 9.05
C SER A 116 -23.35 29.09 10.54
N ALA A 117 -22.59 28.33 11.35
CA ALA A 117 -22.80 28.25 12.79
C ALA A 117 -22.49 29.59 13.50
N GLU A 118 -21.42 30.28 13.12
CA GLU A 118 -21.07 31.61 13.65
C GLU A 118 -22.13 32.66 13.30
N SER A 119 -22.61 32.69 12.04
CA SER A 119 -23.67 33.60 11.60
C SER A 119 -24.99 33.34 12.39
N ALA A 120 -25.39 32.07 12.49
CA ALA A 120 -26.59 31.70 13.22
C ALA A 120 -26.54 32.10 14.71
N LEU A 121 -25.40 31.96 15.34
CA LEU A 121 -25.17 32.39 16.73
C LEU A 121 -25.23 33.90 16.87
N ALA A 122 -24.75 34.68 15.91
CA ALA A 122 -24.76 36.14 15.89
C ALA A 122 -26.18 36.71 15.68
N GLU A 123 -26.93 36.12 14.75
CA GLU A 123 -28.28 36.58 14.42
C GLU A 123 -29.35 36.18 15.46
N ASN A 124 -29.04 35.23 16.32
CA ASN A 124 -29.95 34.69 17.36
C ASN A 124 -31.32 34.24 16.79
N ASN A 125 -31.31 33.67 15.57
CA ASN A 125 -32.48 33.16 14.87
C ASN A 125 -32.56 31.63 15.07
N LEU A 126 -33.67 31.15 15.65
CA LEU A 126 -33.82 29.73 16.00
C LEU A 126 -33.77 28.79 14.80
N ASP A 127 -34.46 29.13 13.70
CA ASP A 127 -34.50 28.29 12.50
C ASP A 127 -33.10 28.17 11.87
N ARG A 128 -32.35 29.30 11.83
CA ARG A 128 -30.98 29.29 11.37
C ARG A 128 -30.04 28.50 12.28
N MET A 129 -30.25 28.58 13.62
CA MET A 129 -29.48 27.77 14.56
C MET A 129 -29.74 26.29 14.37
N ILE A 130 -30.96 25.85 14.12
CA ILE A 130 -31.30 24.46 13.83
C ILE A 130 -30.68 24.00 12.52
N ALA A 131 -30.78 24.80 11.44
CA ALA A 131 -30.22 24.50 10.15
C ALA A 131 -28.69 24.37 10.24
N ALA A 132 -28.01 25.34 10.87
CA ALA A 132 -26.54 25.33 11.07
C ALA A 132 -26.07 24.17 11.93
N TYR A 133 -26.85 23.75 12.92
CA TYR A 133 -26.57 22.60 13.77
C TYR A 133 -26.59 21.30 12.94
N LEU A 134 -27.59 21.10 12.08
CA LEU A 134 -27.72 19.93 11.22
C LEU A 134 -26.61 19.90 10.17
N GLU A 135 -26.32 21.03 9.53
CA GLU A 135 -25.22 21.18 8.58
C GLU A 135 -23.88 20.86 9.22
N GLY A 136 -23.63 21.41 10.41
CA GLY A 136 -22.40 21.18 11.16
C GLY A 136 -22.20 19.72 11.57
N ARG A 137 -23.27 19.01 11.98
CA ARG A 137 -23.21 17.56 12.26
C ARG A 137 -22.81 16.78 10.99
N GLY A 138 -23.39 17.13 9.84
CA GLY A 138 -23.03 16.53 8.55
C GLY A 138 -21.56 16.73 8.23
N ALA A 139 -21.09 17.97 8.26
CA ALA A 139 -19.70 18.34 8.00
C ALA A 139 -18.71 17.68 8.99
N ARG A 140 -19.06 17.58 10.28
CA ARG A 140 -18.22 16.88 11.28
C ARG A 140 -18.07 15.39 10.96
N ARG A 141 -19.13 14.75 10.45
CA ARG A 141 -19.09 13.35 10.01
C ARG A 141 -18.21 13.20 8.78
N GLU A 142 -18.34 14.09 7.79
CA GLU A 142 -17.52 14.09 6.58
C GLU A 142 -16.03 14.27 6.92
N LEU A 143 -15.68 15.19 7.82
CA LEU A 143 -14.31 15.38 8.30
C LEU A 143 -13.77 14.10 8.94
N ARG A 144 -14.52 13.43 9.82
CA ARG A 144 -14.11 12.17 10.44
C ARG A 144 -13.87 11.06 9.41
N ASP A 145 -14.77 10.94 8.43
CA ASP A 145 -14.64 9.89 7.41
C ASP A 145 -13.47 10.18 6.46
N ALA A 146 -13.20 11.45 6.16
CA ALA A 146 -12.01 11.87 5.44
C ALA A 146 -10.72 11.63 6.23
N GLU A 147 -10.71 11.91 7.55
CA GLU A 147 -9.57 11.57 8.43
C GLU A 147 -9.24 10.08 8.39
N LYS A 148 -10.25 9.20 8.49
CA LYS A 148 -10.05 7.75 8.38
C LYS A 148 -9.47 7.34 7.02
N ALA A 149 -9.96 7.93 5.93
CA ALA A 149 -9.46 7.65 4.59
C ALA A 149 -8.00 8.09 4.42
N VAL A 150 -7.64 9.29 4.91
CA VAL A 150 -6.26 9.78 4.89
C VAL A 150 -5.35 8.91 5.75
N GLN A 151 -5.79 8.51 6.93
CA GLN A 151 -5.03 7.61 7.82
C GLN A 151 -4.75 6.27 7.14
N ALA A 152 -5.75 5.66 6.50
CA ALA A 152 -5.56 4.42 5.76
C ALA A 152 -4.56 4.58 4.59
N ALA A 153 -4.60 5.71 3.89
CA ALA A 153 -3.63 6.03 2.86
C ALA A 153 -2.21 6.18 3.45
N MET A 154 -2.06 6.91 4.55
CA MET A 154 -0.76 7.08 5.22
C MET A 154 -0.15 5.76 5.67
N GLU A 155 -0.96 4.80 6.13
CA GLU A 155 -0.48 3.47 6.51
C GLU A 155 0.11 2.72 5.31
N VAL A 156 -0.58 2.72 4.15
CA VAL A 156 -0.09 2.10 2.92
C VAL A 156 1.21 2.76 2.46
N TYR A 157 1.28 4.09 2.49
CA TYR A 157 2.47 4.86 2.12
C TYR A 157 3.64 4.60 3.06
N GLY A 158 3.40 4.50 4.36
CA GLY A 158 4.42 4.16 5.36
C GLY A 158 5.01 2.76 5.13
N LYS A 159 4.15 1.76 4.90
CA LYS A 159 4.58 0.40 4.56
C LYS A 159 5.39 0.36 3.26
N THR A 160 4.99 1.13 2.25
CA THR A 160 5.70 1.24 0.98
C THR A 160 7.06 1.90 1.16
N LEU A 161 7.10 3.00 1.92
CA LEU A 161 8.34 3.71 2.23
C LEU A 161 9.38 2.79 2.86
N ALA A 162 8.99 2.01 3.88
CA ALA A 162 9.88 1.06 4.53
C ALA A 162 10.42 -0.02 3.57
N ARG A 163 9.59 -0.50 2.64
CA ARG A 163 10.02 -1.46 1.61
C ARG A 163 10.99 -0.83 0.61
N TRP A 164 10.72 0.37 0.14
CA TRP A 164 11.57 1.06 -0.83
C TRP A 164 12.89 1.50 -0.24
N GLN A 165 12.93 1.88 1.04
CA GLN A 165 14.19 2.15 1.74
C GLN A 165 15.10 0.91 1.76
N ARG A 166 14.54 -0.28 2.04
CA ARG A 166 15.28 -1.54 1.97
C ARG A 166 15.70 -1.85 0.54
N ALA A 167 14.83 -1.63 -0.46
CA ALA A 167 15.17 -1.85 -1.87
C ALA A 167 16.33 -0.96 -2.33
N ALA A 168 16.34 0.32 -1.93
CA ALA A 168 17.46 1.22 -2.23
C ALA A 168 18.77 0.74 -1.61
N ALA A 169 18.71 0.26 -0.36
CA ALA A 169 19.88 -0.32 0.32
C ALA A 169 20.39 -1.57 -0.39
N ASP A 170 19.48 -2.48 -0.80
CA ASP A 170 19.85 -3.70 -1.54
C ASP A 170 20.55 -3.37 -2.87
N PHE A 171 20.01 -2.39 -3.62
CA PHE A 171 20.64 -1.94 -4.87
C PHE A 171 22.00 -1.29 -4.65
N LYS A 172 22.18 -0.48 -3.61
CA LYS A 172 23.48 0.09 -3.24
C LYS A 172 24.49 -0.99 -2.90
N SER A 173 24.09 -1.95 -2.06
CA SER A 173 24.97 -3.07 -1.72
C SER A 173 25.32 -3.94 -2.93
N ALA A 174 24.37 -4.14 -3.87
CA ALA A 174 24.66 -4.82 -5.12
C ALA A 174 25.70 -4.07 -5.97
N ALA A 175 25.59 -2.73 -6.06
CA ALA A 175 26.54 -1.88 -6.78
C ALA A 175 27.92 -1.86 -6.11
N GLU A 176 27.98 -1.87 -4.78
CA GLU A 176 29.24 -1.95 -4.03
C GLU A 176 29.99 -3.27 -4.29
N LEU A 177 29.24 -4.38 -4.30
CA LEU A 177 29.83 -5.71 -4.57
C LEU A 177 30.18 -5.94 -6.04
N ASN A 178 29.51 -5.26 -6.96
CA ASN A 178 29.79 -5.32 -8.39
C ASN A 178 29.77 -3.92 -9.03
N PRO A 179 30.84 -3.13 -8.90
CA PRO A 179 30.90 -1.77 -9.44
C PRO A 179 30.79 -1.68 -10.98
N ALA A 180 31.00 -2.79 -11.68
CA ALA A 180 30.83 -2.85 -13.13
C ALA A 180 29.35 -2.87 -13.55
N ASP A 181 28.43 -3.22 -12.64
CA ASP A 181 27.00 -3.19 -12.88
C ASP A 181 26.40 -1.82 -12.56
N THR A 182 26.43 -0.93 -13.55
CA THR A 182 25.86 0.42 -13.42
C THR A 182 24.35 0.43 -13.20
N ASN A 183 23.64 -0.65 -13.52
CA ASN A 183 22.18 -0.71 -13.35
C ASN A 183 21.77 -0.72 -11.87
N ALA A 184 22.56 -1.34 -11.02
CA ALA A 184 22.28 -1.35 -9.59
C ALA A 184 22.32 0.07 -9.00
N ALA A 185 23.34 0.85 -9.35
CA ALA A 185 23.46 2.25 -8.95
C ALA A 185 22.30 3.11 -9.50
N GLN A 186 21.96 2.96 -10.77
CA GLN A 186 20.83 3.68 -11.39
C GLN A 186 19.48 3.31 -10.73
N ASN A 187 19.26 2.02 -10.42
CA ASN A 187 18.06 1.58 -9.74
C ASN A 187 17.97 2.15 -8.31
N ALA A 188 19.08 2.22 -7.59
CA ALA A 188 19.11 2.88 -6.27
C ALA A 188 18.63 4.33 -6.37
N GLU A 189 19.17 5.12 -7.32
CA GLU A 189 18.77 6.51 -7.53
C GLU A 189 17.28 6.66 -7.91
N ILE A 190 16.77 5.76 -8.77
CA ILE A 190 15.35 5.74 -9.15
C ILE A 190 14.47 5.51 -7.93
N VAL A 191 14.82 4.53 -7.10
CA VAL A 191 14.07 4.23 -5.88
C VAL A 191 14.15 5.39 -4.89
N GLU A 192 15.31 6.03 -4.72
CA GLU A 192 15.47 7.19 -3.84
C GLU A 192 14.60 8.38 -4.27
N ARG A 193 14.52 8.65 -5.57
CA ARG A 193 13.56 9.65 -6.09
C ARG A 193 12.10 9.28 -5.79
N GLY A 194 11.77 7.98 -5.88
CA GLY A 194 10.47 7.47 -5.47
C GLY A 194 10.20 7.69 -3.97
N ILE A 195 11.19 7.41 -3.13
CA ILE A 195 11.14 7.64 -1.68
C ILE A 195 10.88 9.11 -1.37
N ALA A 196 11.60 10.04 -1.99
CA ALA A 196 11.39 11.47 -1.79
C ALA A 196 9.94 11.88 -2.05
N LYS A 197 9.32 11.37 -3.11
CA LYS A 197 7.91 11.63 -3.42
C LYS A 197 6.95 11.02 -2.41
N LEU A 198 7.23 9.80 -1.93
CA LEU A 198 6.41 9.19 -0.87
C LEU A 198 6.45 10.02 0.40
N VAL A 199 7.64 10.51 0.78
CA VAL A 199 7.81 11.39 1.95
C VAL A 199 7.04 12.69 1.79
N ASP A 200 7.09 13.33 0.63
CA ASP A 200 6.33 14.56 0.36
C ASP A 200 4.81 14.31 0.42
N ASN A 201 4.33 13.20 -0.10
CA ASN A 201 2.92 12.84 -0.02
C ASN A 201 2.50 12.57 1.43
N LEU A 202 3.31 11.86 2.20
CA LEU A 202 3.06 11.62 3.63
C LEU A 202 2.98 12.94 4.41
N ARG A 203 3.89 13.89 4.14
CA ARG A 203 3.87 15.21 4.75
C ARG A 203 2.58 15.98 4.43
N LYS A 204 2.15 15.97 3.17
CA LYS A 204 0.88 16.60 2.76
C LYS A 204 -0.32 15.97 3.45
N MET A 205 -0.36 14.65 3.56
CA MET A 205 -1.42 13.92 4.26
C MET A 205 -1.42 14.25 5.76
N GLN A 206 -0.26 14.36 6.41
CA GLN A 206 -0.14 14.79 7.82
C GLN A 206 -0.66 16.20 8.04
N GLN A 207 -0.32 17.15 7.14
CA GLN A 207 -0.82 18.51 7.21
C GLN A 207 -2.36 18.55 7.06
N MET A 208 -2.90 17.78 6.12
CA MET A 208 -4.34 17.66 5.91
C MET A 208 -5.04 17.06 7.15
N MET A 209 -4.49 16.00 7.74
CA MET A 209 -4.99 15.41 8.99
C MET A 209 -5.05 16.44 10.12
N GLY A 210 -3.97 17.21 10.30
CA GLY A 210 -3.93 18.29 11.31
C GLY A 210 -4.99 19.35 11.08
N ALA A 211 -5.19 19.78 9.82
CA ALA A 211 -6.22 20.76 9.47
C ALA A 211 -7.64 20.23 9.73
N MET A 212 -7.94 18.99 9.32
CA MET A 212 -9.24 18.36 9.53
C MET A 212 -9.54 18.18 11.03
N GLY A 213 -8.56 17.69 11.81
CA GLY A 213 -8.69 17.53 13.26
C GLY A 213 -9.00 18.85 13.97
N LYS A 214 -8.27 19.92 13.64
CA LYS A 214 -8.54 21.26 14.19
C LYS A 214 -9.95 21.72 13.83
N GLN A 215 -10.32 21.64 12.57
CA GLN A 215 -11.63 22.09 12.11
C GLN A 215 -12.77 21.30 12.72
N ARG A 216 -12.62 19.97 12.87
CA ARG A 216 -13.59 19.10 13.57
C ARG A 216 -13.77 19.50 15.04
N GLN A 217 -12.67 19.88 15.72
CA GLN A 217 -12.72 20.37 17.10
C GLN A 217 -13.42 21.73 17.21
N ASP A 218 -13.09 22.67 16.33
CA ASP A 218 -13.69 24.00 16.33
C ASP A 218 -15.20 23.92 16.00
N LEU A 219 -15.58 23.10 15.03
CA LEU A 219 -16.97 22.81 14.70
C LEU A 219 -17.71 22.17 15.89
N GLY A 220 -17.08 21.23 16.61
CA GLY A 220 -17.63 20.63 17.82
C GLY A 220 -17.96 21.67 18.88
N LYS A 221 -17.08 22.64 19.15
CA LYS A 221 -17.35 23.75 20.09
C LYS A 221 -18.53 24.62 19.66
N LEU A 222 -18.66 24.91 18.36
CA LEU A 222 -19.77 25.68 17.83
C LEU A 222 -21.09 24.93 17.93
N LEU A 223 -21.10 23.64 17.60
CA LEU A 223 -22.28 22.79 17.73
C LEU A 223 -22.77 22.69 19.20
N SER A 224 -21.85 22.57 20.16
CA SER A 224 -22.22 22.58 21.59
C SER A 224 -22.86 23.93 22.02
N ARG A 225 -22.35 25.04 21.46
CA ARG A 225 -22.94 26.37 21.71
C ARG A 225 -24.33 26.52 21.08
N LEU A 226 -24.52 26.05 19.84
CA LEU A 226 -25.82 26.04 19.17
C LEU A 226 -26.83 25.18 19.95
N LYS A 227 -26.43 23.95 20.32
CA LYS A 227 -27.26 23.03 21.13
C LYS A 227 -27.73 23.66 22.43
N GLY A 228 -26.87 24.40 23.14
CA GLY A 228 -27.22 25.07 24.37
C GLY A 228 -28.20 26.26 24.22
N ARG A 229 -28.41 26.77 22.98
CA ARG A 229 -29.37 27.85 22.69
C ARG A 229 -30.68 27.40 22.05
N ILE A 230 -30.74 26.18 21.50
CA ILE A 230 -31.93 25.60 20.89
C ILE A 230 -32.80 25.02 22.03
N PRO A 231 -34.08 25.48 22.22
CA PRO A 231 -34.97 24.91 23.21
C PRO A 231 -35.22 23.42 23.03
N ALA A 232 -35.36 22.68 24.13
CA ALA A 232 -35.50 21.22 24.09
C ALA A 232 -36.60 20.67 23.16
N PRO A 233 -37.80 21.27 23.03
CA PRO A 233 -38.83 20.80 22.11
C PRO A 233 -38.45 20.96 20.63
N ASP A 234 -37.57 21.92 20.30
CA ASP A 234 -37.15 22.23 18.94
C ASP A 234 -35.81 21.57 18.59
N ALA A 235 -35.22 20.83 19.52
CA ALA A 235 -33.94 20.14 19.26
C ALA A 235 -34.12 19.00 18.25
N PRO A 236 -33.28 18.93 17.20
CA PRO A 236 -33.39 17.88 16.20
C PRO A 236 -33.26 16.47 16.81
N PRO A 237 -33.95 15.46 16.24
CA PRO A 237 -33.82 14.07 16.69
C PRO A 237 -32.33 13.62 16.65
N GLY A 238 -31.87 12.99 17.73
CA GLY A 238 -30.49 12.55 17.86
C GLY A 238 -29.50 13.59 18.43
N ALA A 239 -29.98 14.79 18.80
CA ALA A 239 -29.15 15.79 19.48
C ALA A 239 -28.70 15.34 20.89
N ALA A 240 -29.36 14.35 21.48
CA ALA A 240 -29.11 13.89 22.84
C ALA A 240 -28.07 12.76 22.98
N GLY A 241 -27.69 12.08 21.90
CA GLY A 241 -26.93 10.81 22.01
C GLY A 241 -25.63 10.65 21.23
N ASP A 242 -25.35 11.51 20.24
CA ASP A 242 -24.23 11.26 19.31
C ASP A 242 -22.93 12.01 19.66
N ASP A 243 -22.92 12.87 20.65
CA ASP A 243 -21.76 13.73 20.93
C ASP A 243 -20.71 13.06 21.83
N ASP A 244 -21.09 12.03 22.60
CA ASP A 244 -20.22 11.42 23.62
C ASP A 244 -19.41 10.20 23.10
N GLU A 245 -19.82 9.56 22.00
CA GLU A 245 -19.08 8.43 21.44
C GLU A 245 -17.82 8.85 20.66
N ASP A 246 -17.71 10.11 20.27
CA ASP A 246 -16.61 10.64 19.45
C ASP A 246 -15.42 11.18 20.28
N GLU A 247 -15.51 11.28 21.62
CA GLU A 247 -14.41 11.78 22.46
C GLU A 247 -13.34 10.73 22.81
N GLN A 248 -13.54 9.46 22.48
CA GLN A 248 -12.42 8.50 22.54
C GLN A 248 -11.50 8.75 21.36
N GLY A 249 -10.77 9.85 21.48
CA GLY A 249 -9.78 10.32 20.54
C GLY A 249 -8.74 9.24 20.30
N VAL A 250 -8.53 8.93 19.04
CA VAL A 250 -7.24 8.44 18.60
C VAL A 250 -6.22 9.51 18.99
N GLN A 251 -5.55 9.30 20.12
CA GLN A 251 -4.43 10.15 20.52
C GLN A 251 -3.34 10.01 19.48
N PRO A 252 -2.74 11.11 18.99
CA PRO A 252 -1.66 11.08 18.02
C PRO A 252 -0.32 10.62 18.60
N ASP A 253 -0.30 10.01 19.78
CA ASP A 253 0.92 9.75 20.55
C ASP A 253 1.75 8.54 20.12
N SER A 254 1.35 7.78 19.11
CA SER A 254 2.14 6.59 18.72
C SER A 254 3.16 6.82 17.59
N LEU A 255 3.33 8.04 17.08
CA LEU A 255 4.35 8.36 16.07
C LEU A 255 5.49 9.26 16.57
N ALA A 256 5.55 9.55 17.87
CA ALA A 256 6.59 10.40 18.46
C ALA A 256 7.94 9.70 18.74
N GLY A 257 8.13 8.45 18.30
CA GLY A 257 9.32 7.63 18.60
C GLY A 257 10.46 7.68 17.59
N GLN A 258 10.48 8.56 16.61
CA GLN A 258 11.65 8.75 15.73
C GLN A 258 12.00 10.22 15.55
N LYS A 259 12.43 10.87 16.64
CA LYS A 259 13.31 12.03 16.58
C LYS A 259 14.72 11.49 16.75
N GLU A 260 15.50 11.53 15.65
CA GLU A 260 16.87 12.04 15.65
C GLU A 260 17.52 11.80 14.27
N ASN A 261 18.16 12.85 13.79
CA ASN A 261 19.10 12.94 12.66
C ASN A 261 18.53 13.17 11.26
N ALA A 262 18.12 14.41 11.01
CA ALA A 262 18.33 15.02 9.68
C ALA A 262 18.47 16.55 9.82
N SER A 263 19.63 16.98 10.29
CA SER A 263 20.12 18.34 10.01
C SER A 263 21.11 18.21 8.85
N ARG A 264 20.72 18.65 7.67
CA ARG A 264 21.63 19.26 6.67
C ARG A 264 20.78 19.97 5.62
N GLU A 265 20.94 21.26 5.61
CA GLU A 265 20.52 22.20 4.60
C GLU A 265 21.00 21.76 3.21
N GLY A 266 20.10 21.86 2.26
CA GLY A 266 20.35 21.75 0.83
C GLY A 266 19.13 22.32 0.12
N ASP A 267 19.21 23.60 -0.21
CA ASP A 267 18.26 24.35 -1.03
C ASP A 267 18.10 23.64 -2.40
N GLN A 268 17.01 22.89 -2.59
CA GLN A 268 16.66 22.29 -3.87
C GLN A 268 15.22 22.64 -4.23
N MET A 269 15.15 23.39 -5.31
CA MET A 269 14.00 23.82 -6.09
C MET A 269 12.83 22.86 -6.01
N LYS A 270 11.75 23.28 -5.35
CA LYS A 270 10.46 22.57 -5.26
C LYS A 270 9.74 22.68 -6.58
N VAL A 271 9.86 21.68 -7.43
CA VAL A 271 8.97 21.50 -8.57
C VAL A 271 7.80 20.63 -8.11
N PRO A 272 6.57 21.16 -8.07
CA PRO A 272 5.39 20.33 -7.74
C PRO A 272 5.16 19.34 -8.89
N LEU A 273 5.23 18.06 -8.58
CA LEU A 273 4.98 16.98 -9.53
C LEU A 273 3.50 16.85 -9.80
N SER A 274 3.12 16.97 -11.09
CA SER A 274 1.77 16.65 -11.53
C SER A 274 1.49 15.14 -11.42
N PRO A 275 0.21 14.72 -11.31
CA PRO A 275 -0.19 13.32 -11.31
C PRO A 275 0.32 12.53 -12.52
N GLU A 276 0.43 13.19 -13.67
CA GLU A 276 0.93 12.60 -14.92
C GLU A 276 2.43 12.33 -14.85
N GLN A 277 3.20 13.18 -14.17
CA GLN A 277 4.62 12.95 -13.93
C GLN A 277 4.86 11.83 -12.91
N ALA A 278 3.96 11.64 -11.95
CA ALA A 278 3.99 10.47 -11.05
C ALA A 278 3.65 9.17 -11.82
N GLY A 279 2.72 9.23 -12.78
CA GLY A 279 2.43 8.14 -13.71
C GLY A 279 3.62 7.81 -14.60
N GLN A 280 4.24 8.80 -15.24
CA GLN A 280 5.41 8.62 -16.10
C GLN A 280 6.64 8.08 -15.35
N ILE A 281 6.78 8.40 -14.06
CA ILE A 281 7.85 7.83 -13.24
C ILE A 281 7.50 6.42 -12.79
N LEU A 282 6.21 6.10 -12.56
CA LEU A 282 5.74 4.74 -12.36
C LEU A 282 5.91 3.90 -13.64
N ASP A 283 5.68 4.48 -14.81
CA ASP A 283 5.87 3.83 -16.12
C ASP A 283 7.35 3.72 -16.49
N GLY A 284 8.19 4.71 -16.13
CA GLY A 284 9.63 4.64 -16.24
C GLY A 284 10.29 3.71 -15.21
N LEU A 285 9.57 3.37 -14.16
CA LEU A 285 9.87 2.35 -13.16
C LEU A 285 9.28 0.97 -13.55
N SER A 286 8.80 0.76 -14.77
CA SER A 286 8.72 -0.56 -15.37
C SER A 286 10.17 -1.04 -15.55
N LEU A 287 10.83 -1.21 -14.41
CA LEU A 287 12.11 -1.84 -14.28
C LEU A 287 11.96 -3.15 -15.00
N ASP A 288 12.78 -3.30 -16.04
CA ASP A 288 12.77 -4.43 -16.92
C ASP A 288 12.97 -5.73 -16.13
N GLY A 289 11.88 -6.22 -15.54
CA GLY A 289 11.83 -7.53 -14.86
C GLY A 289 12.13 -8.68 -15.82
N SER A 290 12.30 -8.37 -17.13
CA SER A 290 12.72 -9.30 -18.16
C SER A 290 14.25 -9.43 -18.26
N ARG A 291 15.03 -8.59 -17.60
CA ARG A 291 16.48 -8.75 -17.51
C ARG A 291 16.82 -9.97 -16.67
N ARG A 292 16.63 -11.12 -17.30
CA ARG A 292 17.24 -12.36 -16.85
C ARG A 292 18.73 -12.15 -16.89
N LEU A 293 19.38 -12.17 -15.75
CA LEU A 293 20.82 -12.32 -15.70
C LEU A 293 21.15 -13.55 -16.55
N SER A 294 22.01 -13.38 -17.54
CA SER A 294 22.39 -14.41 -18.52
C SER A 294 23.16 -15.60 -17.91
N MET A 295 22.88 -15.90 -16.64
CA MET A 295 23.48 -17.00 -15.89
C MET A 295 22.64 -18.29 -15.92
N SER A 296 21.45 -18.30 -16.52
CA SER A 296 20.54 -19.41 -16.28
C SER A 296 20.46 -20.47 -17.38
N ASP A 297 20.85 -20.26 -18.62
CA ASP A 297 20.52 -21.20 -19.69
C ASP A 297 21.70 -21.71 -20.50
N LYS A 298 22.93 -21.54 -20.06
CA LYS A 298 24.01 -22.39 -20.53
C LYS A 298 24.17 -23.53 -19.54
N GLU A 299 23.38 -24.58 -19.71
CA GLU A 299 23.84 -25.92 -19.39
C GLU A 299 25.29 -25.99 -19.88
N GLY A 300 26.21 -26.02 -18.92
CA GLY A 300 27.61 -25.99 -19.21
C GLY A 300 27.96 -27.19 -20.07
N THR A 301 28.30 -26.95 -21.32
CA THR A 301 29.23 -27.80 -21.97
C THR A 301 30.41 -27.95 -21.03
N PRO A 302 30.75 -29.19 -20.59
CA PRO A 302 31.89 -29.37 -19.69
C PRO A 302 33.11 -28.71 -20.32
N PRO A 303 33.95 -28.01 -19.56
CA PRO A 303 35.13 -27.40 -20.11
C PRO A 303 35.95 -28.50 -20.76
N LYS A 304 36.20 -28.39 -22.07
CA LYS A 304 37.14 -29.22 -22.76
C LYS A 304 38.46 -29.15 -22.00
N ASP A 305 38.93 -30.27 -21.53
CA ASP A 305 40.20 -30.46 -20.87
C ASP A 305 41.28 -29.60 -21.52
N ARG A 306 41.71 -28.55 -20.88
CA ARG A 306 42.98 -27.92 -21.13
C ARG A 306 44.04 -28.81 -20.48
N LYS A 307 44.59 -29.67 -21.27
CA LYS A 307 45.84 -30.35 -20.98
C LYS A 307 46.88 -29.36 -20.44
N GLY A 308 47.34 -29.66 -19.26
CA GLY A 308 48.70 -29.32 -18.84
C GLY A 308 48.88 -27.98 -18.19
N ARG A 309 48.96 -28.01 -16.85
CA ARG A 309 50.22 -27.65 -16.15
C ARG A 309 50.05 -27.98 -14.67
N ASN A 310 50.81 -28.98 -14.25
CA ASN A 310 51.14 -29.25 -12.87
C ASN A 310 51.91 -28.04 -12.27
N TRP A 311 51.43 -27.58 -11.16
CA TRP A 311 52.20 -26.95 -10.09
C TRP A 311 51.53 -27.33 -8.79
#